data_9b0b155c69a1aa74f2af0fd7b019398a
#
_entry.id   9b0b155c69a1aa74f2af0fd7b019398a
#
_cell.length_a   1.000
_cell.length_b   1.000
_cell.length_c   1.000
_cell.angle_alpha   90.00
_cell.angle_beta   90.00
_cell.angle_gamma   90.00
#
_symmetry.space_group_name_H-M   'P 1'
#
loop_
_entity.id
_entity.type
_entity.pdbx_description
1 polymer ?
#
loop_
_entity_poly.entity_id
_entity_poly.type
_entity_poly.pdbx_seq_one_letter_code
_entity_poly.pdbx_strand_id
1 'polypeptide(L)'
;MAINPRKTLMLICDVQERFRSAIHGFDAMTSSICKLVKATQVLEVPTFVTEQNPKALGSTVEEITSLLDRKNLNQGVIPKTKFSMVTEDTIEAIDFSKYNHFILTGIESHICVLQTALGLLQYRTKPKVYLVADAVSSCNKEEVPIALRYLQQQGVEVTSSESLIYRLLGDAKEPTFKYIAKLTKEEKENTTHNLQVLQSF
;
A
#
# COMPACT_ATOMS: atom_id res chain seq x y z
N MET A 1 -13.34 -14.00 4.81
CA MET A 1 -13.80 -13.90 3.40
C MET A 1 -12.59 -13.71 2.50
N ALA A 2 -12.54 -14.38 1.36
CA ALA A 2 -11.52 -14.16 0.34
C ALA A 2 -11.65 -12.73 -0.23
N ILE A 3 -10.52 -12.13 -0.57
CA ILE A 3 -10.46 -10.80 -1.20
C ILE A 3 -10.53 -11.02 -2.71
N ASN A 4 -11.44 -10.33 -3.39
CA ASN A 4 -11.55 -10.43 -4.85
C ASN A 4 -10.51 -9.52 -5.53
N PRO A 5 -9.46 -10.05 -6.19
CA PRO A 5 -8.44 -9.22 -6.84
C PRO A 5 -9.02 -8.22 -7.87
N ARG A 6 -10.01 -8.64 -8.66
CA ARG A 6 -10.63 -7.82 -9.71
C ARG A 6 -11.47 -6.64 -9.15
N LYS A 7 -11.75 -6.64 -7.84
CA LYS A 7 -12.47 -5.57 -7.12
C LYS A 7 -11.56 -4.90 -6.09
N THR A 8 -10.26 -5.05 -6.24
CA THR A 8 -9.24 -4.50 -5.33
C THR A 8 -8.39 -3.47 -6.06
N LEU A 9 -8.05 -2.38 -5.39
CA LEU A 9 -7.07 -1.38 -5.83
C LEU A 9 -5.99 -1.24 -4.76
N MET A 10 -4.72 -1.31 -5.16
CA MET A 10 -3.60 -0.99 -4.29
C MET A 10 -3.27 0.50 -4.40
N LEU A 11 -3.16 1.15 -3.26
CA LEU A 11 -2.79 2.56 -3.12
C LEU A 11 -1.40 2.67 -2.49
N ILE A 12 -0.51 3.41 -3.15
CA ILE A 12 0.83 3.75 -2.64
C ILE A 12 0.85 5.26 -2.37
N CYS A 13 0.91 5.60 -1.09
CA CYS A 13 0.80 6.98 -0.61
C CYS A 13 2.19 7.60 -0.43
N ASP A 14 2.55 8.55 -1.28
CA ASP A 14 3.60 9.56 -1.14
C ASP A 14 5.01 9.02 -0.81
N VAL A 15 5.41 7.88 -1.36
CA VAL A 15 6.74 7.28 -1.13
C VAL A 15 7.78 7.95 -2.03
N GLN A 16 8.23 9.15 -1.62
CA GLN A 16 9.04 10.06 -2.42
C GLN A 16 10.49 10.19 -1.90
N GLU A 17 11.41 10.56 -2.81
CA GLU A 17 12.85 10.60 -2.56
C GLU A 17 13.27 11.46 -1.36
N ARG A 18 12.63 12.61 -1.15
CA ARG A 18 12.99 13.51 -0.03
C ARG A 18 12.64 12.95 1.35
N PHE A 19 11.80 11.96 1.41
CA PHE A 19 11.44 11.29 2.67
C PHE A 19 12.42 10.19 3.09
N ARG A 20 13.31 9.75 2.20
CA ARG A 20 14.21 8.61 2.43
C ARG A 20 14.99 8.69 3.75
N SER A 21 15.53 9.86 4.07
CA SER A 21 16.32 10.07 5.30
C SER A 21 15.48 10.47 6.52
N ALA A 22 14.22 10.83 6.32
CA ALA A 22 13.36 11.33 7.40
C ALA A 22 12.45 10.24 7.99
N ILE A 23 12.04 9.27 7.19
CA ILE A 23 11.09 8.23 7.59
C ILE A 23 11.81 7.04 8.23
N HIS A 24 11.31 6.60 9.38
CA HIS A 24 11.80 5.41 10.04
C HIS A 24 11.64 4.17 9.16
N GLY A 25 12.74 3.40 8.98
CA GLY A 25 12.72 2.16 8.21
C GLY A 25 12.26 2.33 6.75
N PHE A 26 12.55 3.47 6.11
CA PHE A 26 12.10 3.79 4.75
C PHE A 26 12.42 2.67 3.74
N ASP A 27 13.64 2.15 3.75
CA ASP A 27 14.06 1.10 2.80
C ASP A 27 13.34 -0.23 3.09
N ALA A 28 13.13 -0.57 4.35
CA ALA A 28 12.37 -1.77 4.74
C ALA A 28 10.90 -1.68 4.29
N MET A 29 10.27 -0.52 4.49
CA MET A 29 8.91 -0.24 4.02
C MET A 29 8.84 -0.30 2.49
N THR A 30 9.77 0.36 1.79
CA THR A 30 9.84 0.37 0.32
C THR A 30 10.03 -1.05 -0.23
N SER A 31 10.88 -1.87 0.39
CA SER A 31 11.05 -3.28 0.05
C SER A 31 9.74 -4.06 0.15
N SER A 32 8.98 -3.88 1.23
CA SER A 32 7.66 -4.51 1.40
C SER A 32 6.64 -4.05 0.34
N ILE A 33 6.65 -2.76 -0.01
CA ILE A 33 5.81 -2.22 -1.09
C ILE A 33 6.20 -2.86 -2.43
N CYS A 34 7.49 -2.96 -2.75
CA CYS A 34 7.97 -3.61 -3.97
C CYS A 34 7.53 -5.08 -4.06
N LYS A 35 7.60 -5.83 -2.96
CA LYS A 35 7.06 -7.19 -2.87
C LYS A 35 5.56 -7.22 -3.17
N LEU A 36 4.79 -6.30 -2.60
CA LEU A 36 3.34 -6.19 -2.86
C LEU A 36 3.07 -5.85 -4.32
N VAL A 37 3.79 -4.91 -4.94
CA VAL A 37 3.64 -4.57 -6.36
C VAL A 37 3.91 -5.78 -7.25
N LYS A 38 4.98 -6.56 -6.99
CA LYS A 38 5.26 -7.81 -7.71
C LYS A 38 4.09 -8.82 -7.58
N ALA A 39 3.55 -8.98 -6.37
CA ALA A 39 2.43 -9.88 -6.12
C ALA A 39 1.13 -9.41 -6.79
N THR A 40 0.81 -8.11 -6.71
CA THR A 40 -0.39 -7.53 -7.33
C THR A 40 -0.37 -7.66 -8.84
N GLN A 41 0.80 -7.58 -9.49
CA GLN A 41 0.94 -7.83 -10.92
C GLN A 41 0.65 -9.28 -11.31
N VAL A 42 1.04 -10.25 -10.47
CA VAL A 42 0.72 -11.68 -10.70
C VAL A 42 -0.78 -11.93 -10.50
N LEU A 43 -1.38 -11.25 -9.53
CA LEU A 43 -2.80 -11.40 -9.14
C LEU A 43 -3.74 -10.45 -9.90
N GLU A 44 -3.21 -9.66 -10.85
CA GLU A 44 -3.97 -8.70 -11.68
C GLU A 44 -4.72 -7.64 -10.84
N VAL A 45 -4.10 -7.18 -9.75
CA VAL A 45 -4.60 -6.08 -8.91
C VAL A 45 -3.97 -4.77 -9.40
N PRO A 46 -4.76 -3.79 -9.85
CA PRO A 46 -4.24 -2.49 -10.26
C PRO A 46 -3.64 -1.70 -9.08
N THR A 47 -2.66 -0.86 -9.41
CA THR A 47 -1.92 -0.03 -8.46
C THR A 47 -2.04 1.45 -8.84
N PHE A 48 -2.25 2.30 -7.86
CA PHE A 48 -2.34 3.74 -8.00
C PHE A 48 -1.42 4.44 -6.99
N VAL A 49 -0.74 5.50 -7.43
CA VAL A 49 0.27 6.22 -6.64
C VAL A 49 -0.11 7.68 -6.50
N THR A 50 0.17 8.28 -5.35
CA THR A 50 0.16 9.74 -5.21
C THR A 50 1.52 10.29 -4.83
N GLU A 51 1.72 11.56 -5.14
CA GLU A 51 2.88 12.35 -4.74
C GLU A 51 2.43 13.63 -4.04
N GLN A 52 2.87 13.79 -2.80
CA GLN A 52 2.64 15.03 -2.04
C GLN A 52 3.58 16.11 -2.55
N ASN A 53 3.04 17.20 -3.12
CA ASN A 53 3.81 18.35 -3.59
C ASN A 53 5.17 17.98 -4.23
N PRO A 54 5.20 17.28 -5.38
CA PRO A 54 6.44 16.70 -5.93
C PRO A 54 7.51 17.74 -6.27
N LYS A 55 7.14 19.01 -6.49
CA LYS A 55 8.11 20.11 -6.68
C LYS A 55 9.02 20.29 -5.46
N ALA A 56 8.50 20.07 -4.26
CA ALA A 56 9.25 20.18 -3.01
C ALA A 56 9.84 18.84 -2.54
N LEU A 57 9.09 17.75 -2.69
CA LEU A 57 9.41 16.45 -2.08
C LEU A 57 10.01 15.43 -3.06
N GLY A 58 10.14 15.80 -4.33
CA GLY A 58 10.65 14.90 -5.38
C GLY A 58 9.60 13.89 -5.85
N SER A 59 10.02 13.02 -6.75
CA SER A 59 9.18 11.97 -7.32
C SER A 59 9.16 10.73 -6.44
N THR A 60 8.20 9.85 -6.70
CA THR A 60 8.17 8.48 -6.15
C THR A 60 9.49 7.77 -6.45
N VAL A 61 9.99 7.02 -5.48
CA VAL A 61 11.30 6.34 -5.56
C VAL A 61 11.36 5.34 -6.71
N GLU A 62 12.56 5.22 -7.33
CA GLU A 62 12.79 4.41 -8.52
C GLU A 62 12.50 2.92 -8.29
N GLU A 63 12.76 2.41 -7.10
CA GLU A 63 12.49 1.01 -6.72
C GLU A 63 11.02 0.63 -6.93
N ILE A 64 10.11 1.58 -6.73
CA ILE A 64 8.67 1.38 -6.95
C ILE A 64 8.32 1.66 -8.41
N THR A 65 8.74 2.81 -8.96
CA THR A 65 8.33 3.23 -10.31
C THR A 65 8.79 2.26 -11.39
N SER A 66 9.99 1.68 -11.26
CA SER A 66 10.52 0.68 -12.18
C SER A 66 9.68 -0.62 -12.25
N LEU A 67 8.83 -0.86 -11.26
CA LEU A 67 7.93 -2.01 -11.22
C LEU A 67 6.53 -1.69 -11.79
N LEU A 68 6.12 -0.42 -11.81
CA LEU A 68 4.74 -0.03 -12.11
C LEU A 68 4.33 -0.23 -13.59
N ASP A 69 5.26 -0.14 -14.53
CA ASP A 69 4.96 -0.18 -15.98
C ASP A 69 4.67 -1.58 -16.52
N ARG A 70 4.69 -2.58 -15.65
CA ARG A 70 4.45 -3.97 -16.05
C ARG A 70 2.96 -4.27 -16.11
N LYS A 71 2.47 -4.78 -17.27
CA LYS A 71 1.12 -5.34 -17.50
C LYS A 71 -0.06 -4.35 -17.50
N ASN A 72 0.12 -3.06 -17.75
CA ASN A 72 -0.99 -2.08 -17.82
C ASN A 72 -1.86 -2.02 -16.53
N LEU A 73 -1.29 -2.36 -15.38
CA LEU A 73 -1.98 -2.31 -14.09
C LEU A 73 -1.70 -1.00 -13.34
N ASN A 74 -0.78 -0.19 -13.85
CA ASN A 74 -0.52 1.15 -13.33
C ASN A 74 -1.66 2.09 -13.70
N GLN A 75 -2.39 2.59 -12.70
CA GLN A 75 -3.48 3.54 -12.87
C GLN A 75 -3.00 5.00 -12.88
N GLY A 76 -1.69 5.22 -12.78
CA GLY A 76 -1.06 6.53 -12.82
C GLY A 76 -0.45 6.97 -11.51
N VAL A 77 0.24 8.13 -11.61
CA VAL A 77 0.83 8.86 -10.48
C VAL A 77 0.22 10.26 -10.50
N ILE A 78 -0.48 10.64 -9.43
CA ILE A 78 -1.15 11.95 -9.34
C ILE A 78 -0.57 12.78 -8.20
N PRO A 79 -0.13 14.01 -8.49
CA PRO A 79 0.30 14.94 -7.46
C PRO A 79 -0.91 15.45 -6.65
N LYS A 80 -0.71 15.66 -5.37
CA LYS A 80 -1.73 16.23 -4.48
C LYS A 80 -1.15 17.22 -3.49
N THR A 81 -2.00 18.09 -2.96
CA THR A 81 -1.70 18.97 -1.83
C THR A 81 -2.47 18.57 -0.57
N LYS A 82 -3.66 18.01 -0.71
CA LYS A 82 -4.39 17.41 0.41
C LYS A 82 -3.62 16.19 0.94
N PHE A 83 -3.72 15.93 2.25
CA PHE A 83 -3.06 14.77 2.84
C PHE A 83 -3.72 13.45 2.39
N SER A 84 -5.05 13.40 2.37
CA SER A 84 -5.78 12.24 1.86
C SER A 84 -5.55 12.02 0.36
N MET A 85 -5.44 10.75 -0.07
CA MET A 85 -5.48 10.35 -1.48
C MET A 85 -6.92 10.43 -2.04
N VAL A 86 -7.94 10.53 -1.21
CA VAL A 86 -9.36 10.63 -1.64
C VAL A 86 -9.66 12.08 -1.94
N THR A 87 -9.37 12.52 -3.15
CA THR A 87 -9.58 13.89 -3.66
C THR A 87 -10.45 13.84 -4.91
N GLU A 88 -10.98 14.99 -5.33
CA GLU A 88 -11.73 15.09 -6.58
C GLU A 88 -10.88 14.63 -7.77
N ASP A 89 -9.64 15.13 -7.87
CA ASP A 89 -8.70 14.80 -8.96
C ASP A 89 -8.43 13.28 -9.03
N THR A 90 -8.23 12.62 -7.87
CA THR A 90 -7.97 11.18 -7.85
C THR A 90 -9.20 10.35 -8.16
N ILE A 91 -10.38 10.81 -7.74
CA ILE A 91 -11.66 10.14 -8.02
C ILE A 91 -12.03 10.29 -9.50
N GLU A 92 -11.74 11.44 -10.12
CA GLU A 92 -11.94 11.64 -11.55
C GLU A 92 -11.00 10.78 -12.40
N ALA A 93 -9.73 10.68 -11.99
CA ALA A 93 -8.76 9.85 -12.69
C ALA A 93 -9.05 8.36 -12.57
N ILE A 94 -9.52 7.94 -11.39
CA ILE A 94 -9.82 6.53 -11.10
C ILE A 94 -11.19 6.45 -10.44
N ASP A 95 -12.11 5.82 -11.12
CA ASP A 95 -13.44 5.56 -10.56
C ASP A 95 -13.35 4.56 -9.38
N PHE A 96 -13.18 5.10 -8.18
CA PHE A 96 -13.10 4.31 -6.94
C PHE A 96 -14.35 3.44 -6.71
N SER A 97 -15.49 3.77 -7.33
CA SER A 97 -16.72 2.98 -7.19
C SER A 97 -16.63 1.59 -7.83
N LYS A 98 -15.65 1.36 -8.69
CA LYS A 98 -15.37 0.04 -9.28
C LYS A 98 -14.78 -0.96 -8.28
N TYR A 99 -14.24 -0.46 -7.15
CA TYR A 99 -13.49 -1.25 -6.18
C TYR A 99 -14.24 -1.38 -4.85
N ASN A 100 -14.22 -2.58 -4.29
CA ASN A 100 -14.81 -2.90 -2.98
C ASN A 100 -13.74 -3.08 -1.90
N HIS A 101 -12.47 -3.17 -2.31
CA HIS A 101 -11.31 -3.42 -1.47
C HIS A 101 -10.19 -2.45 -1.83
N PHE A 102 -9.61 -1.80 -0.83
CA PHE A 102 -8.43 -0.95 -0.99
C PHE A 102 -7.29 -1.46 -0.12
N ILE A 103 -6.12 -1.65 -0.71
CA ILE A 103 -4.88 -1.95 -0.02
C ILE A 103 -4.13 -0.63 0.12
N LEU A 104 -3.82 -0.22 1.34
CA LEU A 104 -3.18 1.05 1.61
C LEU A 104 -1.77 0.83 2.16
N THR A 105 -0.80 1.50 1.53
CA THR A 105 0.64 1.47 1.85
C THR A 105 1.24 2.87 1.76
N GLY A 106 2.45 3.07 2.26
CA GLY A 106 3.22 4.31 2.12
C GLY A 106 3.26 5.16 3.38
N ILE A 107 3.35 6.47 3.23
CA ILE A 107 3.65 7.42 4.29
C ILE A 107 2.73 8.65 4.30
N GLU A 108 2.67 9.39 5.43
CA GLU A 108 3.03 8.91 6.78
C GLU A 108 1.83 8.24 7.43
N SER A 109 2.09 7.19 8.20
CA SER A 109 1.03 6.38 8.84
C SER A 109 0.01 7.22 9.60
N HIS A 110 0.45 8.27 10.29
CA HIS A 110 -0.38 9.12 11.14
C HIS A 110 -0.92 10.39 10.45
N ILE A 111 -0.53 10.63 9.17
CA ILE A 111 -0.98 11.82 8.40
C ILE A 111 -1.72 11.38 7.13
N CYS A 112 -0.98 11.20 6.01
CA CYS A 112 -1.60 10.95 4.70
C CYS A 112 -2.31 9.59 4.64
N VAL A 113 -1.66 8.55 5.17
CA VAL A 113 -2.22 7.20 5.23
C VAL A 113 -3.47 7.17 6.10
N LEU A 114 -3.40 7.77 7.31
CA LEU A 114 -4.53 7.85 8.24
C LEU A 114 -5.73 8.57 7.59
N GLN A 115 -5.51 9.77 7.03
CA GLN A 115 -6.59 10.54 6.42
C GLN A 115 -7.15 9.86 5.16
N THR A 116 -6.31 9.16 4.40
CA THR A 116 -6.76 8.36 3.26
C THR A 116 -7.66 7.21 3.71
N ALA A 117 -7.24 6.47 4.73
CA ALA A 117 -8.03 5.36 5.28
C ALA A 117 -9.40 5.83 5.76
N LEU A 118 -9.46 6.93 6.53
CA LEU A 118 -10.71 7.52 7.01
C LEU A 118 -11.60 8.00 5.84
N GLY A 119 -10.99 8.63 4.83
CA GLY A 119 -11.70 9.08 3.63
C GLY A 119 -12.31 7.91 2.85
N LEU A 120 -11.59 6.78 2.74
CA LEU A 120 -12.09 5.56 2.10
C LEU A 120 -13.25 4.93 2.88
N LEU A 121 -13.17 4.88 4.22
CA LEU A 121 -14.27 4.35 5.05
C LEU A 121 -15.55 5.18 4.91
N GLN A 122 -15.42 6.48 4.65
CA GLN A 122 -16.54 7.40 4.42
C GLN A 122 -16.99 7.45 2.95
N TYR A 123 -16.23 6.81 2.05
CA TYR A 123 -16.57 6.83 0.63
C TYR A 123 -17.92 6.14 0.38
N ARG A 124 -18.68 6.63 -0.62
CA ARG A 124 -20.07 6.21 -0.88
C ARG A 124 -20.32 4.71 -0.98
N THR A 125 -19.32 3.93 -1.44
CA THR A 125 -19.43 2.47 -1.55
C THR A 125 -19.07 1.73 -0.28
N LYS A 126 -18.57 2.43 0.76
CA LYS A 126 -18.10 1.85 2.03
C LYS A 126 -17.19 0.63 1.81
N PRO A 127 -16.08 0.78 1.08
CA PRO A 127 -15.19 -0.31 0.76
C PRO A 127 -14.51 -0.87 2.01
N LYS A 128 -13.98 -2.09 1.92
CA LYS A 128 -13.03 -2.61 2.89
C LYS A 128 -11.65 -2.01 2.64
N VAL A 129 -11.02 -1.54 3.72
CA VAL A 129 -9.67 -0.97 3.70
C VAL A 129 -8.73 -1.90 4.45
N TYR A 130 -7.66 -2.33 3.77
CA TYR A 130 -6.58 -3.13 4.33
C TYR A 130 -5.34 -2.25 4.46
N LEU A 131 -4.88 -2.03 5.68
CA LEU A 131 -3.64 -1.33 5.97
C LEU A 131 -2.53 -2.34 6.18
N VAL A 132 -1.48 -2.23 5.36
CA VAL A 132 -0.38 -3.20 5.40
C VAL A 132 0.69 -2.71 6.36
N ALA A 133 0.74 -3.30 7.56
CA ALA A 133 1.55 -2.83 8.67
C ALA A 133 3.06 -2.78 8.37
N ASP A 134 3.59 -3.76 7.64
CA ASP A 134 4.99 -3.81 7.20
C ASP A 134 5.27 -3.04 5.88
N ALA A 135 4.30 -2.26 5.42
CA ALA A 135 4.41 -1.42 4.22
C ALA A 135 3.95 0.03 4.46
N VAL A 136 3.91 0.46 5.72
CA VAL A 136 3.66 1.85 6.14
C VAL A 136 4.66 2.28 7.19
N SER A 137 4.98 3.57 7.25
CA SER A 137 5.87 4.13 8.26
C SER A 137 5.60 5.62 8.49
N SER A 138 6.37 6.22 9.39
CA SER A 138 6.33 7.65 9.75
C SER A 138 7.71 8.13 10.15
N CYS A 139 7.91 9.45 10.22
CA CYS A 139 9.15 10.05 10.71
C CYS A 139 9.46 9.59 12.14
N ASN A 140 8.48 9.60 13.04
CA ASN A 140 8.61 9.06 14.39
C ASN A 140 8.04 7.64 14.42
N LYS A 141 8.86 6.64 14.74
CA LYS A 141 8.41 5.23 14.79
C LYS A 141 7.26 5.00 15.78
N GLU A 142 7.21 5.78 16.83
CA GLU A 142 6.19 5.71 17.90
C GLU A 142 4.79 6.12 17.40
N GLU A 143 4.69 6.94 16.35
CA GLU A 143 3.43 7.33 15.73
C GLU A 143 2.77 6.15 14.98
N VAL A 144 3.58 5.23 14.45
CA VAL A 144 3.08 4.10 13.65
C VAL A 144 2.08 3.24 14.45
N PRO A 145 2.43 2.65 15.61
CA PRO A 145 1.49 1.81 16.37
C PRO A 145 0.27 2.58 16.88
N ILE A 146 0.39 3.89 17.13
CA ILE A 146 -0.74 4.73 17.52
C ILE A 146 -1.74 4.84 16.37
N ALA A 147 -1.25 5.17 15.18
CA ALA A 147 -2.08 5.30 13.98
C ALA A 147 -2.74 3.97 13.58
N LEU A 148 -1.97 2.86 13.58
CA LEU A 148 -2.49 1.54 13.24
C LEU A 148 -3.62 1.10 14.20
N ARG A 149 -3.42 1.27 15.50
CA ARG A 149 -4.43 0.94 16.52
C ARG A 149 -5.69 1.78 16.36
N TYR A 150 -5.54 3.08 16.15
CA TYR A 150 -6.67 3.96 15.91
C TYR A 150 -7.47 3.54 14.67
N LEU A 151 -6.77 3.31 13.54
CA LEU A 151 -7.43 2.90 12.30
C LEU A 151 -8.14 1.53 12.44
N GLN A 152 -7.55 0.60 13.17
CA GLN A 152 -8.19 -0.69 13.46
C GLN A 152 -9.50 -0.51 14.22
N GLN A 153 -9.55 0.40 15.19
CA GLN A 153 -10.78 0.75 15.93
C GLN A 153 -11.84 1.41 15.03
N GLN A 154 -11.41 2.10 13.95
CA GLN A 154 -12.32 2.68 12.96
C GLN A 154 -12.83 1.65 11.93
N GLY A 155 -12.39 0.40 11.97
CA GLY A 155 -12.84 -0.66 11.05
C GLY A 155 -11.89 -0.92 9.88
N VAL A 156 -10.70 -0.32 9.86
CA VAL A 156 -9.63 -0.69 8.93
C VAL A 156 -9.05 -2.04 9.35
N GLU A 157 -8.85 -2.93 8.40
CA GLU A 157 -8.23 -4.21 8.66
C GLU A 157 -6.70 -4.10 8.56
N VAL A 158 -6.01 -4.15 9.69
CA VAL A 158 -4.55 -4.14 9.75
C VAL A 158 -4.03 -5.56 9.52
N THR A 159 -3.10 -5.70 8.57
CA THR A 159 -2.56 -7.01 8.15
C THR A 159 -1.09 -6.87 7.73
N SER A 160 -0.38 -7.98 7.55
CA SER A 160 0.96 -7.99 6.96
C SER A 160 0.90 -8.21 5.44
N SER A 161 1.97 -7.82 4.75
CA SER A 161 2.09 -7.99 3.31
C SER A 161 1.91 -9.46 2.87
N GLU A 162 2.54 -10.40 3.53
CA GLU A 162 2.45 -11.82 3.18
C GLU A 162 1.05 -12.38 3.45
N SER A 163 0.46 -12.08 4.60
CA SER A 163 -0.92 -12.48 4.91
C SER A 163 -1.91 -11.97 3.86
N LEU A 164 -1.76 -10.71 3.43
CA LEU A 164 -2.61 -10.11 2.41
C LEU A 164 -2.45 -10.79 1.04
N ILE A 165 -1.19 -11.07 0.62
CA ILE A 165 -0.90 -11.75 -0.64
C ILE A 165 -1.60 -13.10 -0.72
N TYR A 166 -1.49 -13.93 0.33
CA TYR A 166 -2.16 -15.24 0.34
C TYR A 166 -3.69 -15.15 0.44
N ARG A 167 -4.22 -14.10 1.05
CA ARG A 167 -5.67 -13.84 1.06
C ARG A 167 -6.21 -13.39 -0.29
N LEU A 168 -5.41 -12.68 -1.08
CA LEU A 168 -5.73 -12.33 -2.47
C LEU A 168 -5.66 -13.57 -3.38
N LEU A 169 -4.67 -14.43 -3.17
CA LEU A 169 -4.53 -15.69 -3.90
C LEU A 169 -5.69 -16.66 -3.61
N GLY A 170 -6.07 -16.80 -2.34
CA GLY A 170 -7.23 -17.55 -1.88
C GLY A 170 -7.04 -19.07 -1.83
N ASP A 171 -6.51 -19.73 -2.87
CA ASP A 171 -6.34 -21.19 -2.93
C ASP A 171 -4.98 -21.58 -3.55
N ALA A 172 -4.33 -22.58 -2.99
CA ALA A 172 -3.08 -23.13 -3.53
C ALA A 172 -3.27 -23.89 -4.88
N LYS A 173 -4.50 -24.14 -5.29
CA LYS A 173 -4.82 -24.68 -6.62
C LYS A 173 -4.83 -23.63 -7.73
N GLU A 174 -4.80 -22.35 -7.39
CA GLU A 174 -4.78 -21.28 -8.38
C GLU A 174 -3.54 -21.38 -9.27
N PRO A 175 -3.67 -21.13 -10.59
CA PRO A 175 -2.55 -21.20 -11.53
C PRO A 175 -1.37 -20.30 -11.15
N THR A 176 -1.63 -19.21 -10.46
CA THR A 176 -0.65 -18.21 -10.00
C THR A 176 0.08 -18.63 -8.72
N PHE A 177 -0.37 -19.69 -8.02
CA PHE A 177 0.22 -20.12 -6.74
C PHE A 177 1.75 -20.31 -6.82
N LYS A 178 2.25 -20.98 -7.85
CA LYS A 178 3.69 -21.26 -8.01
C LYS A 178 4.52 -19.96 -8.05
N TYR A 179 3.99 -18.93 -8.70
CA TYR A 179 4.65 -17.62 -8.79
C TYR A 179 4.64 -16.90 -7.44
N ILE A 180 3.52 -16.92 -6.73
CA ILE A 180 3.41 -16.32 -5.39
C ILE A 180 4.30 -17.05 -4.39
N ALA A 181 4.29 -18.38 -4.38
CA ALA A 181 5.15 -19.19 -3.49
C ALA A 181 6.65 -18.96 -3.76
N LYS A 182 7.05 -18.79 -5.03
CA LYS A 182 8.41 -18.44 -5.40
C LYS A 182 8.76 -17.02 -4.89
N LEU A 183 7.91 -16.03 -5.15
CA LEU A 183 8.10 -14.66 -4.70
C LEU A 183 8.27 -14.58 -3.17
N THR A 184 7.37 -15.19 -2.41
CA THR A 184 7.44 -15.16 -0.94
C THR A 184 8.65 -15.89 -0.39
N LYS A 185 9.11 -16.96 -1.06
CA LYS A 185 10.35 -17.65 -0.71
C LYS A 185 11.59 -16.77 -0.96
N GLU A 186 11.66 -16.10 -2.10
CA GLU A 186 12.76 -15.19 -2.45
C GLU A 186 12.81 -13.98 -1.51
N GLU A 187 11.66 -13.45 -1.09
CA GLU A 187 11.57 -12.29 -0.20
C GLU A 187 11.55 -12.66 1.31
N LYS A 188 11.81 -13.91 1.68
CA LYS A 188 11.68 -14.39 3.07
C LYS A 188 12.56 -13.62 4.05
N GLU A 189 13.83 -13.43 3.72
CA GLU A 189 14.80 -12.70 4.57
C GLU A 189 14.42 -11.22 4.68
N ASN A 190 14.09 -10.59 3.56
CA ASN A 190 13.59 -9.22 3.54
C ASN A 190 12.32 -9.07 4.38
N THR A 191 11.37 -10.00 4.27
CA THR A 191 10.13 -9.97 5.06
C THR A 191 10.41 -10.05 6.55
N THR A 192 11.33 -10.93 6.97
CA THR A 192 11.72 -11.04 8.38
C THR A 192 12.36 -9.74 8.88
N HIS A 193 13.30 -9.20 8.12
CA HIS A 193 13.97 -7.94 8.45
C HIS A 193 12.98 -6.77 8.51
N ASN A 194 12.11 -6.63 7.51
CA ASN A 194 11.16 -5.53 7.42
C ASN A 194 10.16 -5.54 8.60
N LEU A 195 9.66 -6.73 8.97
CA LEU A 195 8.80 -6.89 10.15
C LEU A 195 9.51 -6.52 11.45
N GLN A 196 10.79 -6.90 11.62
CA GLN A 196 11.58 -6.53 12.79
C GLN A 196 11.81 -5.02 12.89
N VAL A 197 12.10 -4.36 11.77
CA VAL A 197 12.33 -2.91 11.72
C VAL A 197 11.04 -2.12 11.97
N LEU A 198 9.94 -2.51 11.32
CA LEU A 198 8.72 -1.71 11.26
C LEU A 198 7.68 -2.08 12.33
N GLN A 199 7.77 -3.28 12.91
CA GLN A 199 6.79 -3.80 13.88
C GLN A 199 7.42 -4.18 15.23
N SER A 200 8.60 -3.62 15.54
CA SER A 200 9.17 -3.76 16.89
C SER A 200 8.30 -2.98 17.89
N PHE A 201 7.49 -3.72 18.63
CA PHE A 201 6.65 -3.25 19.73
C PHE A 201 7.46 -3.12 21.02
#